data_328985eb146d5ec36c7dea520a6c9f14
#
_entry.id   328985eb146d5ec36c7dea520a6c9f14
#
_cell.length_a   1.000
_cell.length_b   1.000
_cell.length_c   1.000
_cell.angle_alpha   90.00
_cell.angle_beta   90.00
_cell.angle_gamma   90.00
#
_symmetry.space_group_name_H-M   'P 1'
#
loop_
_entity.id
_entity.type
_entity.pdbx_description
1 polymer ?
#
loop_
_entity_poly.entity_id
_entity_poly.type
_entity_poly.pdbx_seq_one_letter_code
_entity_poly.pdbx_strand_id
1 'polypeptide(L)'
;YETFYSNACSIRTLGPLGYFSHHEFDAYMVSVVGDNGYEFVGHPKDFDWDKLIGNVVLAHNASFDETLYKYGCKQGWWPEVKYDKWHCTADLAAYCGIPRNLAGAADYALGIKPDKSTRDNMKGKLWETMTPEFQAEVSEYALVDSRLCLQLWQKIGDKWPEHEREISRVNREALQRGIPIDQEELKMAQERVKKYLFDAESNIPW
;
A
#
# COMPACT_ATOMS: atom_id res chain seq x y z
N TYR A 1 5.71 0.89 3.48
CA TYR A 1 6.67 0.11 2.68
C TYR A 1 7.04 0.80 1.38
N GLU A 2 8.33 0.64 0.98
CA GLU A 2 8.76 0.92 -0.39
C GLU A 2 9.01 -0.41 -1.11
N THR A 3 8.51 -0.49 -2.35
CA THR A 3 8.50 -1.72 -3.13
C THR A 3 8.91 -1.45 -4.57
N PHE A 4 9.52 -2.42 -5.23
CA PHE A 4 9.77 -2.34 -6.68
C PHE A 4 8.46 -2.21 -7.45
N TYR A 5 8.41 -1.31 -8.41
CA TYR A 5 7.28 -1.20 -9.34
C TYR A 5 7.72 -0.76 -10.74
N SER A 6 7.04 -1.29 -11.75
CA SER A 6 7.26 -0.97 -13.16
C SER A 6 5.92 -0.89 -13.91
N ASN A 7 5.95 -0.68 -15.22
CA ASN A 7 4.74 -0.73 -16.04
C ASN A 7 4.10 -2.14 -16.05
N ALA A 8 4.92 -3.20 -16.02
CA ALA A 8 4.45 -4.59 -16.01
C ALA A 8 4.13 -5.06 -14.58
N CYS A 9 4.98 -4.70 -13.61
CA CYS A 9 4.85 -5.09 -12.21
C CYS A 9 4.30 -3.92 -11.40
N SER A 10 2.99 -3.83 -11.23
CA SER A 10 2.33 -2.81 -10.42
C SER A 10 0.94 -3.26 -9.95
N ILE A 11 0.46 -2.71 -8.84
CA ILE A 11 -0.91 -2.94 -8.37
C ILE A 11 -1.95 -2.59 -9.43
N ARG A 12 -1.72 -1.51 -10.18
CA ARG A 12 -2.65 -1.06 -11.21
C ARG A 12 -2.83 -2.10 -12.31
N THR A 13 -1.77 -2.82 -12.67
CA THR A 13 -1.77 -3.79 -13.77
C THR A 13 -2.20 -5.17 -13.30
N LEU A 14 -1.74 -5.59 -12.10
CA LEU A 14 -1.84 -6.97 -11.64
C LEU A 14 -2.83 -7.17 -10.47
N GLY A 15 -3.35 -6.10 -9.89
CA GLY A 15 -4.02 -6.15 -8.60
C GLY A 15 -3.05 -6.47 -7.45
N PRO A 16 -3.49 -6.38 -6.17
CA PRO A 16 -2.59 -6.56 -5.02
C PRO A 16 -1.91 -7.93 -4.99
N LEU A 17 -2.67 -9.02 -5.09
CA LEU A 17 -2.13 -10.38 -5.00
C LEU A 17 -1.22 -10.72 -6.19
N GLY A 18 -1.61 -10.34 -7.41
CA GLY A 18 -0.78 -10.54 -8.60
C GLY A 18 0.52 -9.74 -8.51
N TYR A 19 0.48 -8.52 -7.96
CA TYR A 19 1.65 -7.70 -7.76
C TYR A 19 2.62 -8.30 -6.72
N PHE A 20 2.12 -8.71 -5.55
CA PHE A 20 2.96 -9.28 -4.49
C PHE A 20 3.54 -10.66 -4.85
N SER A 21 2.89 -11.41 -5.74
CA SER A 21 3.37 -12.71 -6.23
C SER A 21 4.19 -12.61 -7.52
N HIS A 22 4.37 -11.41 -8.09
CA HIS A 22 5.15 -11.23 -9.31
C HIS A 22 6.63 -11.51 -9.05
N HIS A 23 7.31 -12.15 -10.01
CA HIS A 23 8.72 -12.53 -9.86
C HIS A 23 9.70 -11.36 -9.69
N GLU A 24 9.32 -10.16 -10.14
CA GLU A 24 10.10 -8.93 -9.93
C GLU A 24 9.72 -8.19 -8.64
N PHE A 25 8.68 -8.67 -7.93
CA PHE A 25 8.25 -7.97 -6.71
C PHE A 25 9.33 -8.04 -5.64
N ASP A 26 9.66 -6.90 -5.09
CA ASP A 26 10.58 -6.76 -3.97
C ASP A 26 10.05 -5.68 -3.00
N ALA A 27 9.89 -6.04 -1.73
CA ALA A 27 9.62 -5.13 -0.63
C ALA A 27 10.96 -4.79 0.03
N TYR A 28 11.71 -3.90 -0.57
CA TYR A 28 13.10 -3.63 -0.17
C TYR A 28 13.22 -2.70 1.04
N MET A 29 12.14 -2.02 1.44
CA MET A 29 12.21 -1.09 2.56
C MET A 29 10.90 -1.04 3.35
N VAL A 30 11.01 -0.89 4.65
CA VAL A 30 9.97 -0.43 5.55
C VAL A 30 10.50 0.74 6.39
N SER A 31 9.67 1.76 6.57
CA SER A 31 9.91 2.85 7.51
C SER A 31 8.85 2.85 8.59
N VAL A 32 9.27 3.00 9.83
CA VAL A 32 8.38 3.01 11.01
C VAL A 32 8.79 4.16 11.93
N VAL A 33 7.80 4.94 12.33
CA VAL A 33 7.97 6.06 13.25
C VAL A 33 6.97 5.90 14.40
N GLY A 34 7.47 5.89 15.63
CA GLY A 34 6.68 5.81 16.86
C GLY A 34 6.47 7.18 17.49
N ASP A 35 5.37 7.35 18.22
CA ASP A 35 5.04 8.57 18.98
C ASP A 35 6.01 8.82 20.15
N ASN A 36 6.78 7.81 20.54
CA ASN A 36 7.84 7.86 21.55
C ASN A 36 9.21 8.31 21.00
N GLY A 37 9.27 8.74 19.72
CA GLY A 37 10.50 9.14 19.06
C GLY A 37 11.30 7.99 18.46
N TYR A 38 10.77 6.75 18.45
CA TYR A 38 11.39 5.63 17.74
C TYR A 38 11.32 5.85 16.23
N GLU A 39 12.42 5.60 15.54
CA GLU A 39 12.47 5.61 14.07
C GLU A 39 13.26 4.41 13.57
N PHE A 40 12.77 3.79 12.52
CA PHE A 40 13.45 2.75 11.76
C PHE A 40 13.21 2.97 10.28
N VAL A 41 14.25 2.78 9.48
CA VAL A 41 14.18 2.64 8.02
C VAL A 41 15.19 1.60 7.58
N GLY A 42 14.76 0.64 6.78
CA GLY A 42 15.62 -0.44 6.34
C GLY A 42 14.84 -1.60 5.74
N HIS A 43 15.53 -2.69 5.45
CA HIS A 43 14.88 -3.86 4.89
C HIS A 43 13.88 -4.46 5.90
N PRO A 44 12.67 -4.91 5.49
CA PRO A 44 11.65 -5.45 6.40
C PRO A 44 12.12 -6.62 7.28
N LYS A 45 13.07 -7.43 6.81
CA LYS A 45 13.64 -8.53 7.61
C LYS A 45 14.51 -8.08 8.79
N ASP A 46 15.00 -6.84 8.75
CA ASP A 46 15.85 -6.25 9.79
C ASP A 46 15.03 -5.46 10.83
N PHE A 47 13.72 -5.29 10.57
CA PHE A 47 12.82 -4.60 11.49
C PHE A 47 12.42 -5.51 12.65
N ASP A 48 12.49 -4.96 13.85
CA ASP A 48 11.98 -5.60 15.07
C ASP A 48 10.44 -5.52 15.11
N TRP A 49 9.78 -6.54 14.56
CA TRP A 49 8.33 -6.60 14.44
C TRP A 49 7.61 -6.61 15.78
N ASP A 50 8.27 -6.99 16.88
CA ASP A 50 7.70 -6.95 18.23
C ASP A 50 7.36 -5.53 18.67
N LYS A 51 7.94 -4.50 18.02
CA LYS A 51 7.57 -3.09 18.22
C LYS A 51 6.10 -2.78 17.85
N LEU A 52 5.44 -3.62 17.06
CA LEU A 52 4.03 -3.44 16.73
C LEU A 52 3.10 -4.07 17.77
N ILE A 53 3.58 -4.93 18.68
CA ILE A 53 2.74 -5.67 19.64
C ILE A 53 1.96 -4.70 20.52
N GLY A 54 0.62 -4.86 20.50
CA GLY A 54 -0.31 -4.04 21.29
C GLY A 54 -0.43 -2.58 20.85
N ASN A 55 0.25 -2.17 19.79
CA ASN A 55 0.20 -0.82 19.28
C ASN A 55 -0.84 -0.65 18.18
N VAL A 56 -1.33 0.58 18.04
CA VAL A 56 -2.12 1.01 16.88
C VAL A 56 -1.14 1.31 15.75
N VAL A 57 -1.35 0.68 14.59
CA VAL A 57 -0.53 0.89 13.39
C VAL A 57 -1.20 1.90 12.48
N LEU A 58 -0.45 2.89 12.05
CA LEU A 58 -0.91 3.92 11.13
C LEU A 58 -0.22 3.74 9.78
N ALA A 59 -0.97 3.90 8.69
CA ALA A 59 -0.41 4.04 7.36
C ALA A 59 -1.23 5.01 6.52
N HIS A 60 -0.58 5.67 5.57
CA HIS A 60 -1.28 6.49 4.59
C HIS A 60 -1.61 5.65 3.37
N ASN A 61 -2.89 5.33 3.16
CA ASN A 61 -3.39 4.27 2.28
C ASN A 61 -3.14 2.86 2.85
N ALA A 62 -3.53 2.66 4.10
CA ALA A 62 -3.31 1.43 4.88
C ALA A 62 -3.76 0.14 4.18
N SER A 63 -4.63 0.21 3.17
CA SER A 63 -5.01 -0.97 2.38
C SER A 63 -3.81 -1.65 1.73
N PHE A 64 -2.82 -0.86 1.26
CA PHE A 64 -1.60 -1.41 0.69
C PHE A 64 -0.72 -2.06 1.76
N ASP A 65 -0.35 -1.28 2.78
CA ASP A 65 0.61 -1.69 3.79
C ASP A 65 0.10 -2.87 4.63
N GLU A 66 -1.19 -2.83 5.02
CA GLU A 66 -1.83 -3.92 5.77
C GLU A 66 -1.91 -5.21 4.95
N THR A 67 -2.24 -5.10 3.64
CA THR A 67 -2.31 -6.28 2.75
C THR A 67 -0.93 -6.87 2.52
N LEU A 68 0.08 -6.04 2.29
CA LEU A 68 1.47 -6.49 2.12
C LEU A 68 1.99 -7.14 3.42
N TYR A 69 1.72 -6.52 4.58
CA TYR A 69 2.08 -7.12 5.87
C TYR A 69 1.50 -8.53 6.03
N LYS A 70 0.19 -8.68 5.85
CA LYS A 70 -0.50 -9.97 5.95
C LYS A 70 0.00 -10.99 4.91
N TYR A 71 0.26 -10.53 3.69
CA TYR A 71 0.82 -11.38 2.64
C TYR A 71 2.22 -11.88 3.02
N GLY A 72 3.11 -11.01 3.47
CA GLY A 72 4.46 -11.36 3.87
C GLY A 72 4.50 -12.29 5.09
N CYS A 73 3.62 -12.09 6.08
CA CYS A 73 3.43 -13.05 7.18
C CYS A 73 3.07 -14.44 6.65
N LYS A 74 2.10 -14.53 5.73
CA LYS A 74 1.68 -15.79 5.10
C LYS A 74 2.79 -16.45 4.28
N GLN A 75 3.67 -15.67 3.67
CA GLN A 75 4.84 -16.17 2.93
C GLN A 75 6.03 -16.50 3.84
N GLY A 76 5.97 -16.20 5.14
CA GLY A 76 7.08 -16.37 6.08
C GLY A 76 8.22 -15.37 5.88
N TRP A 77 7.97 -14.22 5.24
CA TRP A 77 8.98 -13.17 5.04
C TRP A 77 9.28 -12.41 6.33
N TRP A 78 8.28 -12.27 7.20
CA TRP A 78 8.36 -11.68 8.54
C TRP A 78 7.34 -12.31 9.47
N PRO A 79 7.50 -12.18 10.79
CA PRO A 79 6.60 -12.78 11.77
C PRO A 79 5.24 -12.09 11.78
N GLU A 80 4.20 -12.87 12.05
CA GLU A 80 2.91 -12.34 12.42
C GLU A 80 2.93 -11.94 13.90
N VAL A 81 2.60 -10.67 14.21
CA VAL A 81 2.55 -10.15 15.57
C VAL A 81 1.16 -9.61 15.89
N LYS A 82 0.79 -9.63 17.17
CA LYS A 82 -0.50 -9.15 17.64
C LYS A 82 -0.45 -7.64 17.88
N TYR A 83 -0.76 -6.85 16.86
CA TYR A 83 -1.04 -5.41 16.99
C TYR A 83 -2.47 -5.17 17.50
N ASP A 84 -2.80 -3.94 17.92
CA ASP A 84 -4.17 -3.57 18.32
C ASP A 84 -5.08 -3.45 17.08
N LYS A 85 -4.84 -2.43 16.26
CA LYS A 85 -5.62 -2.18 15.03
C LYS A 85 -4.82 -1.34 14.03
N TRP A 86 -5.27 -1.35 12.77
CA TRP A 86 -4.77 -0.46 11.72
C TRP A 86 -5.71 0.72 11.50
N HIS A 87 -5.13 1.92 11.36
CA HIS A 87 -5.85 3.11 10.88
C HIS A 87 -5.23 3.66 9.61
N CYS A 88 -6.10 4.21 8.75
CA CYS A 88 -5.71 4.80 7.47
C CYS A 88 -5.79 6.32 7.55
N THR A 89 -4.65 7.01 7.52
CA THR A 89 -4.65 8.48 7.55
C THR A 89 -5.13 9.12 6.24
N ALA A 90 -5.17 8.36 5.13
CA ALA A 90 -5.82 8.80 3.89
C ALA A 90 -7.35 8.80 4.02
N ASP A 91 -7.94 7.84 4.75
CA ASP A 91 -9.37 7.79 5.02
C ASP A 91 -9.76 8.87 6.04
N LEU A 92 -8.92 9.10 7.06
CA LEU A 92 -9.06 10.23 7.98
C LEU A 92 -9.06 11.58 7.23
N ALA A 93 -8.12 11.77 6.30
CA ALA A 93 -8.05 12.98 5.47
C ALA A 93 -9.33 13.16 4.66
N ALA A 94 -9.82 12.09 4.00
CA ALA A 94 -11.07 12.12 3.25
C ALA A 94 -12.28 12.45 4.14
N TYR A 95 -12.37 11.86 5.33
CA TYR A 95 -13.42 12.18 6.32
C TYR A 95 -13.40 13.65 6.71
N CYS A 96 -12.23 14.23 6.92
CA CYS A 96 -12.06 15.65 7.25
C CYS A 96 -12.27 16.59 6.05
N GLY A 97 -12.58 16.09 4.84
CA GLY A 97 -12.78 16.91 3.64
C GLY A 97 -11.49 17.54 3.09
N ILE A 98 -10.33 16.98 3.42
CA ILE A 98 -9.02 17.46 2.93
C ILE A 98 -8.45 16.48 1.88
N PRO A 99 -7.42 16.88 1.10
CA PRO A 99 -6.87 16.03 0.05
C PRO A 99 -6.46 14.65 0.56
N ARG A 100 -6.89 13.60 -0.14
CA ARG A 100 -6.63 12.20 0.26
C ARG A 100 -5.17 11.78 0.09
N ASN A 101 -4.40 12.40 -0.78
CA ASN A 101 -2.98 12.09 -0.96
C ASN A 101 -2.12 12.72 0.15
N LEU A 102 -1.06 12.03 0.58
CA LEU A 102 -0.25 12.43 1.74
C LEU A 102 0.28 13.86 1.63
N ALA A 103 0.86 14.23 0.48
CA ALA A 103 1.42 15.56 0.30
C ALA A 103 0.37 16.66 0.35
N GLY A 104 -0.81 16.44 -0.24
CA GLY A 104 -1.92 17.40 -0.16
C GLY A 104 -2.49 17.52 1.25
N ALA A 105 -2.62 16.38 1.97
CA ALA A 105 -3.06 16.35 3.36
C ALA A 105 -2.05 17.09 4.27
N ALA A 106 -0.75 16.85 4.08
CA ALA A 106 0.31 17.50 4.83
C ALA A 106 0.36 19.02 4.56
N ASP A 107 0.26 19.44 3.30
CA ASP A 107 0.19 20.87 2.95
C ASP A 107 -1.01 21.54 3.62
N TYR A 108 -2.20 20.94 3.51
CA TYR A 108 -3.43 21.51 4.05
C TYR A 108 -3.47 21.54 5.59
N ALA A 109 -3.15 20.41 6.24
CA ALA A 109 -3.34 20.25 7.68
C ALA A 109 -2.11 20.67 8.51
N LEU A 110 -0.90 20.56 7.96
CA LEU A 110 0.36 20.82 8.65
C LEU A 110 1.13 22.02 8.09
N GLY A 111 0.77 22.52 6.90
CA GLY A 111 1.54 23.57 6.19
C GLY A 111 2.87 23.08 5.65
N ILE A 112 3.03 21.76 5.46
CA ILE A 112 4.27 21.12 4.99
C ILE A 112 4.09 20.65 3.55
N LYS A 113 4.98 21.08 2.65
CA LYS A 113 5.01 20.68 1.25
C LYS A 113 6.15 19.68 1.02
N PRO A 114 5.90 18.36 1.10
CA PRO A 114 6.95 17.37 0.86
C PRO A 114 7.35 17.36 -0.62
N ASP A 115 8.65 17.13 -0.87
CA ASP A 115 9.17 16.89 -2.22
C ASP A 115 8.72 15.50 -2.72
N LYS A 116 8.31 15.42 -3.99
CA LYS A 116 7.87 14.18 -4.65
C LYS A 116 8.86 13.68 -5.69
N SER A 117 9.94 14.38 -5.94
CA SER A 117 10.89 14.06 -7.03
C SER A 117 11.51 12.67 -6.85
N THR A 118 11.80 12.26 -5.63
CA THR A 118 12.39 10.95 -5.30
C THR A 118 11.51 9.81 -5.78
N ARG A 119 10.20 9.86 -5.52
CA ARG A 119 9.25 8.81 -5.92
C ARG A 119 9.23 8.58 -7.43
N ASP A 120 9.24 9.63 -8.22
CA ASP A 120 9.17 9.53 -9.68
C ASP A 120 10.44 8.85 -10.24
N ASN A 121 11.56 9.01 -9.53
CA ASN A 121 12.85 8.42 -9.88
C ASN A 121 13.02 6.95 -9.42
N MET A 122 12.15 6.42 -8.56
CA MET A 122 12.23 5.02 -8.09
C MET A 122 11.69 4.01 -9.09
N LYS A 123 10.81 4.45 -10.01
CA LYS A 123 10.13 3.55 -10.96
C LYS A 123 11.10 2.74 -11.82
N GLY A 124 10.95 1.42 -11.80
CA GLY A 124 11.77 0.48 -12.58
C GLY A 124 13.18 0.26 -12.07
N LYS A 125 13.51 0.76 -10.87
CA LYS A 125 14.82 0.55 -10.25
C LYS A 125 14.73 -0.49 -9.14
N LEU A 126 15.58 -1.51 -9.23
CA LEU A 126 15.81 -2.46 -8.15
C LEU A 126 16.71 -1.80 -7.09
N TRP A 127 16.49 -2.14 -5.83
CA TRP A 127 17.26 -1.57 -4.72
C TRP A 127 18.78 -1.70 -4.91
N GLU A 128 19.25 -2.88 -5.32
CA GLU A 128 20.67 -3.15 -5.52
C GLU A 128 21.28 -2.38 -6.69
N THR A 129 20.46 -1.85 -7.60
CA THR A 129 20.93 -1.07 -8.75
C THR A 129 20.93 0.45 -8.49
N MET A 130 20.40 0.88 -7.35
CA MET A 130 20.42 2.28 -6.93
C MET A 130 21.82 2.65 -6.41
N THR A 131 22.27 3.87 -6.69
CA THR A 131 23.51 4.38 -6.09
C THR A 131 23.32 4.60 -4.59
N PRO A 132 24.39 4.54 -3.77
CA PRO A 132 24.28 4.78 -2.32
C PRO A 132 23.63 6.13 -1.98
N GLU A 133 23.89 7.17 -2.75
CA GLU A 133 23.28 8.49 -2.59
C GLU A 133 21.78 8.43 -2.81
N PHE A 134 21.33 7.74 -3.87
CA PHE A 134 19.89 7.60 -4.16
C PHE A 134 19.20 6.68 -3.16
N GLN A 135 19.86 5.62 -2.65
CA GLN A 135 19.35 4.80 -1.55
C GLN A 135 19.13 5.64 -0.28
N ALA A 136 20.04 6.57 0.02
CA ALA A 136 19.88 7.50 1.15
C ALA A 136 18.69 8.46 0.93
N GLU A 137 18.50 8.99 -0.27
CA GLU A 137 17.34 9.83 -0.61
C GLU A 137 16.01 9.05 -0.46
N VAL A 138 15.95 7.81 -0.93
CA VAL A 138 14.76 6.94 -0.79
C VAL A 138 14.48 6.64 0.68
N SER A 139 15.52 6.40 1.48
CA SER A 139 15.39 6.16 2.92
C SER A 139 14.82 7.37 3.66
N GLU A 140 15.34 8.56 3.38
CA GLU A 140 14.83 9.80 3.98
C GLU A 140 13.40 10.09 3.51
N TYR A 141 13.11 9.89 2.21
CA TYR A 141 11.76 10.03 1.66
C TYR A 141 10.76 9.13 2.43
N ALA A 142 11.09 7.84 2.64
CA ALA A 142 10.25 6.91 3.36
C ALA A 142 10.03 7.31 4.84
N LEU A 143 11.08 7.82 5.51
CA LEU A 143 10.97 8.35 6.88
C LEU A 143 10.08 9.59 6.94
N VAL A 144 10.25 10.52 6.00
CA VAL A 144 9.42 11.73 5.90
C VAL A 144 7.94 11.35 5.75
N ASP A 145 7.62 10.40 4.86
CA ASP A 145 6.24 9.95 4.67
C ASP A 145 5.66 9.34 5.95
N SER A 146 6.44 8.55 6.69
CA SER A 146 6.02 7.98 7.97
C SER A 146 5.84 9.03 9.07
N ARG A 147 6.74 10.02 9.16
CA ARG A 147 6.61 11.17 10.08
C ARG A 147 5.35 12.00 9.77
N LEU A 148 5.08 12.29 8.51
CA LEU A 148 3.88 13.02 8.07
C LEU A 148 2.60 12.24 8.38
N CYS A 149 2.60 10.92 8.20
CA CYS A 149 1.47 10.06 8.57
C CYS A 149 1.17 10.17 10.07
N LEU A 150 2.18 10.08 10.94
CA LEU A 150 2.03 10.25 12.39
C LEU A 150 1.57 11.66 12.76
N GLN A 151 2.17 12.70 12.19
CA GLN A 151 1.80 14.09 12.45
C GLN A 151 0.36 14.41 12.03
N LEU A 152 -0.12 13.87 10.91
CA LEU A 152 -1.51 13.98 10.50
C LEU A 152 -2.44 13.35 11.54
N TRP A 153 -2.10 12.15 12.01
CA TRP A 153 -2.86 11.50 13.07
C TRP A 153 -2.90 12.34 14.36
N GLN A 154 -1.76 12.82 14.80
CA GLN A 154 -1.67 13.68 16.00
C GLN A 154 -2.45 14.99 15.85
N LYS A 155 -2.54 15.55 14.64
CA LYS A 155 -3.18 16.84 14.38
C LYS A 155 -4.70 16.75 14.24
N ILE A 156 -5.21 15.68 13.61
CA ILE A 156 -6.63 15.58 13.22
C ILE A 156 -7.28 14.24 13.59
N GLY A 157 -6.54 13.29 14.17
CA GLY A 157 -7.05 11.93 14.46
C GLY A 157 -8.22 11.92 15.47
N ASP A 158 -8.26 12.85 16.39
CA ASP A 158 -9.35 13.05 17.36
C ASP A 158 -10.68 13.45 16.71
N LYS A 159 -10.64 14.04 15.51
CA LYS A 159 -11.83 14.39 14.73
C LYS A 159 -12.51 13.20 14.07
N TRP A 160 -11.86 12.05 14.04
CA TRP A 160 -12.36 10.86 13.36
C TRP A 160 -13.07 9.94 14.37
N PRO A 161 -14.42 9.87 14.36
CA PRO A 161 -15.16 9.10 15.36
C PRO A 161 -15.00 7.60 15.14
N GLU A 162 -15.16 6.81 16.20
CA GLU A 162 -14.89 5.36 16.18
C GLU A 162 -15.73 4.61 15.12
N HIS A 163 -16.99 4.98 14.92
CA HIS A 163 -17.83 4.32 13.90
C HIS A 163 -17.29 4.53 12.47
N GLU A 164 -16.68 5.68 12.17
CA GLU A 164 -16.05 5.95 10.86
C GLU A 164 -14.73 5.19 10.70
N ARG A 165 -13.96 5.06 11.80
CA ARG A 165 -12.76 4.19 11.81
C ARG A 165 -13.12 2.74 11.55
N GLU A 166 -14.25 2.29 12.11
CA GLU A 166 -14.77 0.95 11.90
C GLU A 166 -15.23 0.74 10.45
N ILE A 167 -15.94 1.71 9.84
CA ILE A 167 -16.30 1.69 8.42
C ILE A 167 -15.03 1.57 7.55
N SER A 168 -14.00 2.38 7.83
CA SER A 168 -12.71 2.30 7.12
C SER A 168 -12.08 0.90 7.24
N ARG A 169 -12.09 0.29 8.43
CA ARG A 169 -11.59 -1.07 8.67
C ARG A 169 -12.36 -2.10 7.85
N VAL A 170 -13.69 -2.10 7.95
CA VAL A 170 -14.56 -3.05 7.25
C VAL A 170 -14.39 -2.94 5.73
N ASN A 171 -14.29 -1.72 5.21
CA ASN A 171 -14.05 -1.51 3.78
C ASN A 171 -12.71 -2.09 3.33
N ARG A 172 -11.63 -1.90 4.11
CA ARG A 172 -10.32 -2.49 3.80
C ARG A 172 -10.37 -4.02 3.83
N GLU A 173 -11.01 -4.61 4.83
CA GLU A 173 -11.18 -6.07 4.93
C GLU A 173 -11.99 -6.63 3.77
N ALA A 174 -13.06 -5.94 3.36
CA ALA A 174 -13.86 -6.33 2.20
C ALA A 174 -13.02 -6.29 0.91
N LEU A 175 -12.20 -5.25 0.73
CA LEU A 175 -11.30 -5.14 -0.42
C LEU A 175 -10.21 -6.24 -0.41
N GLN A 176 -9.65 -6.56 0.75
CA GLN A 176 -8.65 -7.62 0.90
C GLN A 176 -9.23 -9.01 0.62
N ARG A 177 -10.47 -9.27 1.08
CA ARG A 177 -11.18 -10.51 0.83
C ARG A 177 -11.55 -10.67 -0.64
N GLY A 178 -11.88 -9.57 -1.32
CA GLY A 178 -12.39 -9.55 -2.68
C GLY A 178 -13.83 -10.08 -2.79
N ILE A 179 -14.28 -10.23 -4.03
CA ILE A 179 -15.57 -10.82 -4.37
C ILE A 179 -15.30 -12.24 -4.88
N PRO A 180 -15.90 -13.28 -4.29
CA PRO A 180 -15.75 -14.63 -4.80
C PRO A 180 -16.37 -14.73 -6.19
N ILE A 181 -15.62 -15.31 -7.13
CA ILE A 181 -16.04 -15.54 -8.52
C ILE A 181 -16.19 -17.04 -8.70
N ASP A 182 -17.31 -17.49 -9.22
CA ASP A 182 -17.49 -18.86 -9.67
C ASP A 182 -16.59 -19.11 -10.89
N GLN A 183 -15.56 -19.92 -10.70
CA GLN A 183 -14.53 -20.19 -11.70
C GLN A 183 -15.08 -21.00 -12.89
N GLU A 184 -16.07 -21.86 -12.66
CA GLU A 184 -16.69 -22.65 -13.72
C GLU A 184 -17.57 -21.77 -14.59
N GLU A 185 -18.41 -20.93 -14.00
CA GLU A 185 -19.22 -19.96 -14.74
C GLU A 185 -18.36 -18.96 -15.50
N LEU A 186 -17.25 -18.48 -14.88
CA LEU A 186 -16.31 -17.60 -15.58
C LEU A 186 -15.71 -18.26 -16.80
N LYS A 187 -15.27 -19.53 -16.70
CA LYS A 187 -14.72 -20.30 -17.80
C LYS A 187 -15.75 -20.49 -18.93
N MET A 188 -16.97 -20.88 -18.58
CA MET A 188 -18.06 -21.02 -19.56
C MET A 188 -18.40 -19.70 -20.25
N ALA A 189 -18.38 -18.58 -19.51
CA ALA A 189 -18.59 -17.26 -20.08
C ALA A 189 -17.47 -16.86 -21.06
N GLN A 190 -16.22 -17.14 -20.69
CA GLN A 190 -15.06 -16.90 -21.56
C GLN A 190 -15.12 -17.73 -22.85
N GLU A 191 -15.51 -18.99 -22.77
CA GLU A 191 -15.67 -19.86 -23.96
C GLU A 191 -16.80 -19.36 -24.86
N ARG A 192 -17.93 -18.93 -24.29
CA ARG A 192 -19.02 -18.30 -25.06
C ARG A 192 -18.54 -17.05 -25.78
N VAL A 193 -17.85 -16.15 -25.13
CA VAL A 193 -17.31 -14.93 -25.74
C VAL A 193 -16.32 -15.25 -26.86
N LYS A 194 -15.40 -16.20 -26.65
CA LYS A 194 -14.46 -16.64 -27.70
C LYS A 194 -15.19 -17.17 -28.94
N LYS A 195 -16.26 -17.97 -28.73
CA LYS A 195 -17.07 -18.47 -29.83
C LYS A 195 -17.76 -17.33 -30.57
N TYR A 196 -18.39 -16.38 -29.87
CA TYR A 196 -19.04 -15.23 -30.52
C TYR A 196 -18.04 -14.37 -31.31
N LEU A 197 -16.85 -14.17 -30.80
CA LEU A 197 -15.80 -13.44 -31.52
C LEU A 197 -15.39 -14.17 -32.80
N PHE A 198 -15.14 -15.49 -32.70
CA PHE A 198 -14.81 -16.33 -33.88
C PHE A 198 -15.92 -16.30 -34.93
N ASP A 199 -17.17 -16.46 -34.49
CA ASP A 199 -18.33 -16.43 -35.42
C ASP A 199 -18.47 -15.03 -36.06
N ALA A 200 -18.25 -13.95 -35.30
CA ALA A 200 -18.28 -12.58 -35.82
C ALA A 200 -17.14 -12.35 -36.84
N GLU A 201 -15.90 -12.72 -36.51
CA GLU A 201 -14.75 -12.59 -37.41
C GLU A 201 -14.95 -13.38 -38.70
N SER A 202 -15.55 -14.60 -38.64
CA SER A 202 -15.83 -15.43 -39.79
C SER A 202 -16.87 -14.84 -40.74
N ASN A 203 -17.71 -13.91 -40.27
CA ASN A 203 -18.73 -13.24 -41.06
C ASN A 203 -18.26 -11.87 -41.62
N ILE A 204 -17.05 -11.44 -41.32
CA ILE A 204 -16.47 -10.22 -41.87
C ILE A 204 -15.91 -10.51 -43.26
N PRO A 205 -16.33 -9.78 -44.33
CA PRO A 205 -16.00 -10.12 -45.70
C PRO A 205 -14.59 -9.73 -46.18
N TRP A 206 -13.68 -9.29 -45.28
CA TRP A 206 -12.28 -8.93 -45.60
C TRP A 206 -11.31 -9.68 -44.73
#